data_082d8abc33202dc29ae13397e94301cb
#
_entry.id   082d8abc33202dc29ae13397e94301cb
#
_cell.length_a   1.000
_cell.length_b   1.000
_cell.length_c   1.000
_cell.angle_alpha   90.00
_cell.angle_beta   90.00
_cell.angle_gamma   90.00
#
_symmetry.space_group_name_H-M   'P 1'
#
loop_
_entity.id
_entity.type
_entity.pdbx_description
1 polymer ?
#
loop_
_entity_poly.entity_id
_entity_poly.type
_entity_poly.pdbx_seq_one_letter_code
_entity_poly.pdbx_strand_id
1 'polypeptide(L)'
;MSRNLTSDTSYKTALEIMMFYINNANIESAHALLKDQEIMIDMANDIGMTPLHQAVKVNNLNFVNLLLDYGANPNLTTEWRMGGETPLMIACVNNFYEIAKLLLDFGADPTAKNTQGLPCLHLAAMNGCLEICLLLIARGCDSNMRDGFGNNASYWAKRNGYTDILKFLPAPVTLTPEDNKYYRDQVEEAYLLITPEEKKKMMKGKGKKKKKK
;
A
#
# COMPACT_ATOMS: atom_id res chain seq x y z
N MET A 1 22.36 -32.83 -19.68
CA MET A 1 22.42 -31.60 -20.49
C MET A 1 21.66 -30.50 -19.73
N SER A 2 22.41 -29.70 -18.99
CA SER A 2 21.89 -28.62 -18.18
C SER A 2 21.41 -27.48 -19.08
N ARG A 3 20.12 -27.24 -19.13
CA ARG A 3 19.61 -26.02 -19.77
C ARG A 3 19.85 -24.85 -18.81
N ASN A 4 20.88 -24.06 -19.10
CA ASN A 4 21.00 -22.70 -18.59
C ASN A 4 19.85 -21.87 -19.20
N LEU A 5 18.71 -21.85 -18.54
CA LEU A 5 17.66 -20.87 -18.79
C LEU A 5 18.20 -19.53 -18.27
N THR A 6 18.36 -18.58 -19.16
CA THR A 6 18.76 -17.22 -18.85
C THR A 6 17.81 -16.65 -17.82
N SER A 7 18.31 -16.32 -16.64
CA SER A 7 17.60 -16.12 -15.40
C SER A 7 16.41 -15.13 -15.45
N ASP A 8 16.46 -14.15 -16.31
CA ASP A 8 15.50 -13.05 -16.32
C ASP A 8 14.13 -13.40 -16.95
N THR A 9 14.14 -14.18 -18.04
CA THR A 9 12.91 -14.54 -18.78
C THR A 9 12.10 -15.61 -18.05
N SER A 10 12.76 -16.55 -17.36
CA SER A 10 12.11 -17.63 -16.62
C SER A 10 11.36 -17.10 -15.38
N TYR A 11 11.97 -16.16 -14.67
CA TYR A 11 11.35 -15.56 -13.47
C TYR A 11 10.14 -14.69 -13.81
N LYS A 12 10.18 -13.93 -14.90
CA LYS A 12 9.05 -13.12 -15.36
C LYS A 12 7.84 -14.00 -15.70
N THR A 13 8.07 -15.14 -16.33
CA THR A 13 7.03 -16.12 -16.64
C THR A 13 6.43 -16.73 -15.37
N ALA A 14 7.24 -17.05 -14.37
CA ALA A 14 6.77 -17.61 -13.11
C ALA A 14 5.91 -16.61 -12.30
N LEU A 15 6.31 -15.32 -12.29
CA LEU A 15 5.49 -14.26 -11.69
C LEU A 15 4.15 -14.09 -12.40
N GLU A 16 4.13 -14.09 -13.73
CA GLU A 16 2.90 -13.98 -14.53
C GLU A 16 1.94 -15.16 -14.26
N ILE A 17 2.48 -16.38 -14.14
CA ILE A 17 1.70 -17.57 -13.77
C ILE A 17 1.13 -17.44 -12.35
N MET A 18 1.94 -16.96 -11.37
CA MET A 18 1.44 -16.74 -10.02
C MET A 18 0.33 -15.69 -9.99
N MET A 19 0.50 -14.57 -10.69
CA MET A 19 -0.54 -13.53 -10.81
C MET A 19 -1.82 -14.09 -11.46
N PHE A 20 -1.68 -14.96 -12.44
CA PHE A 20 -2.82 -15.64 -13.07
C PHE A 20 -3.56 -16.56 -12.07
N TYR A 21 -2.83 -17.34 -11.27
CA TYR A 21 -3.45 -18.21 -10.24
C TYR A 21 -4.16 -17.39 -9.16
N ILE A 22 -3.58 -16.27 -8.72
CA ILE A 22 -4.21 -15.36 -7.76
C ILE A 22 -5.51 -14.80 -8.32
N ASN A 23 -5.53 -14.34 -9.55
CA ASN A 23 -6.70 -13.76 -10.20
C ASN A 23 -7.83 -14.78 -10.42
N ASN A 24 -7.48 -16.05 -10.61
CA ASN A 24 -8.44 -17.15 -10.82
C ASN A 24 -8.73 -17.94 -9.54
N ALA A 25 -8.22 -17.50 -8.38
CA ALA A 25 -8.35 -18.18 -7.09
C ALA A 25 -7.91 -19.65 -7.08
N ASN A 26 -6.92 -19.99 -7.93
CA ASN A 26 -6.40 -21.37 -8.04
C ASN A 26 -5.27 -21.61 -7.02
N ILE A 27 -5.66 -21.87 -5.78
CA ILE A 27 -4.73 -22.06 -4.65
C ILE A 27 -3.88 -23.32 -4.81
N GLU A 28 -4.46 -24.42 -5.31
CA GLU A 28 -3.76 -25.70 -5.44
C GLU A 28 -2.56 -25.58 -6.39
N SER A 29 -2.77 -24.97 -7.56
CA SER A 29 -1.70 -24.75 -8.53
C SER A 29 -0.64 -23.76 -8.02
N ALA A 30 -1.06 -22.72 -7.30
CA ALA A 30 -0.13 -21.79 -6.68
C ALA A 30 0.71 -22.45 -5.59
N HIS A 31 0.09 -23.30 -4.75
CA HIS A 31 0.79 -24.06 -3.73
C HIS A 31 1.81 -25.02 -4.33
N ALA A 32 1.46 -25.73 -5.42
CA ALA A 32 2.39 -26.60 -6.13
C ALA A 32 3.60 -25.80 -6.67
N LEU A 33 3.33 -24.65 -7.27
CA LEU A 33 4.34 -23.77 -7.83
C LEU A 33 5.30 -23.22 -6.77
N LEU A 34 4.79 -22.83 -5.58
CA LEU A 34 5.60 -22.37 -4.45
C LEU A 34 6.44 -23.48 -3.83
N LYS A 35 5.93 -24.72 -3.85
CA LYS A 35 6.62 -25.88 -3.28
C LYS A 35 7.86 -26.29 -4.08
N ASP A 36 7.82 -26.09 -5.39
CA ASP A 36 8.94 -26.41 -6.28
C ASP A 36 10.11 -25.41 -6.19
N GLN A 37 10.04 -24.40 -5.33
CA GLN A 37 11.06 -23.36 -5.07
C GLN A 37 11.56 -22.59 -6.32
N GLU A 38 10.82 -22.64 -7.42
CA GLU A 38 11.19 -21.95 -8.66
C GLU A 38 10.83 -20.45 -8.63
N ILE A 39 10.15 -19.98 -7.58
CA ILE A 39 9.69 -18.58 -7.49
C ILE A 39 10.33 -17.88 -6.30
N MET A 40 10.93 -16.73 -6.56
CA MET A 40 11.20 -15.74 -5.53
C MET A 40 9.87 -15.07 -5.16
N ILE A 41 9.33 -15.41 -3.99
CA ILE A 41 7.98 -15.01 -3.55
C ILE A 41 7.74 -13.51 -3.53
N ASP A 42 8.82 -12.73 -3.37
CA ASP A 42 8.82 -11.27 -3.32
C ASP A 42 9.11 -10.59 -4.67
N MET A 43 9.13 -11.37 -5.76
CA MET A 43 9.28 -10.76 -7.09
C MET A 43 8.16 -9.77 -7.38
N ALA A 44 8.54 -8.64 -7.95
CA ALA A 44 7.61 -7.60 -8.34
C ALA A 44 7.58 -7.43 -9.86
N ASN A 45 6.42 -7.07 -10.38
CA ASN A 45 6.29 -6.67 -11.78
C ASN A 45 6.82 -5.25 -12.04
N ASP A 46 6.71 -4.76 -13.27
CA ASP A 46 7.20 -3.45 -13.73
C ASP A 46 6.62 -2.24 -12.96
N ILE A 47 5.61 -2.44 -12.12
CA ILE A 47 4.99 -1.42 -11.26
C ILE A 47 5.22 -1.68 -9.77
N GLY A 48 6.14 -2.57 -9.44
CA GLY A 48 6.50 -2.91 -8.06
C GLY A 48 5.46 -3.77 -7.33
N MET A 49 4.45 -4.31 -8.02
CA MET A 49 3.46 -5.20 -7.41
C MET A 49 4.01 -6.61 -7.25
N THR A 50 4.07 -7.09 -6.01
CA THR A 50 4.37 -8.49 -5.68
C THR A 50 3.09 -9.35 -5.73
N PRO A 51 3.21 -10.70 -5.71
CA PRO A 51 2.06 -11.58 -5.54
C PRO A 51 1.19 -11.23 -4.33
N LEU A 52 1.82 -10.83 -3.20
CA LEU A 52 1.10 -10.42 -2.00
C LEU A 52 0.25 -9.16 -2.23
N HIS A 53 0.77 -8.14 -2.91
CA HIS A 53 -0.02 -6.96 -3.29
C HIS A 53 -1.25 -7.37 -4.13
N GLN A 54 -1.04 -8.26 -5.11
CA GLN A 54 -2.13 -8.71 -5.98
C GLN A 54 -3.18 -9.50 -5.20
N ALA A 55 -2.77 -10.42 -4.32
CA ALA A 55 -3.69 -11.19 -3.49
C ALA A 55 -4.56 -10.30 -2.58
N VAL A 56 -3.95 -9.26 -1.97
CA VAL A 56 -4.69 -8.25 -1.19
C VAL A 56 -5.65 -7.46 -2.08
N LYS A 57 -5.19 -7.01 -3.25
CA LYS A 57 -5.99 -6.20 -4.18
C LYS A 57 -7.25 -6.93 -4.68
N VAL A 58 -7.17 -8.25 -4.90
CA VAL A 58 -8.33 -9.08 -5.27
C VAL A 58 -9.14 -9.57 -4.06
N ASN A 59 -8.79 -9.13 -2.85
CA ASN A 59 -9.44 -9.50 -1.58
C ASN A 59 -9.48 -11.02 -1.34
N ASN A 60 -8.42 -11.73 -1.67
CA ASN A 60 -8.36 -13.19 -1.47
C ASN A 60 -7.57 -13.55 -0.22
N LEU A 61 -8.27 -13.69 0.92
CA LEU A 61 -7.67 -13.98 2.22
C LEU A 61 -6.85 -15.28 2.20
N ASN A 62 -7.32 -16.32 1.50
CA ASN A 62 -6.63 -17.60 1.45
C ASN A 62 -5.28 -17.50 0.72
N PHE A 63 -5.22 -16.70 -0.37
CA PHE A 63 -3.97 -16.45 -1.06
C PHE A 63 -3.02 -15.56 -0.23
N VAL A 64 -3.56 -14.57 0.48
CA VAL A 64 -2.75 -13.73 1.38
C VAL A 64 -2.12 -14.63 2.45
N ASN A 65 -2.90 -15.50 3.08
CA ASN A 65 -2.38 -16.43 4.08
C ASN A 65 -1.32 -17.36 3.48
N LEU A 66 -1.60 -17.99 2.34
CA LEU A 66 -0.66 -18.86 1.66
C LEU A 66 0.69 -18.18 1.41
N LEU A 67 0.67 -16.98 0.84
CA LEU A 67 1.91 -16.25 0.52
C LEU A 67 2.69 -15.86 1.77
N LEU A 68 2.00 -15.44 2.83
CA LEU A 68 2.63 -15.10 4.12
C LEU A 68 3.22 -16.34 4.79
N ASP A 69 2.55 -17.50 4.74
CA ASP A 69 3.06 -18.77 5.26
C ASP A 69 4.33 -19.23 4.52
N TYR A 70 4.47 -18.88 3.24
CA TYR A 70 5.69 -19.10 2.45
C TYR A 70 6.74 -17.99 2.62
N GLY A 71 6.53 -17.05 3.52
CA GLY A 71 7.51 -16.03 3.90
C GLY A 71 7.51 -14.77 3.02
N ALA A 72 6.41 -14.47 2.32
CA ALA A 72 6.29 -13.20 1.61
C ALA A 72 6.45 -12.01 2.56
N ASN A 73 7.25 -11.02 2.16
CA ASN A 73 7.50 -9.83 2.95
C ASN A 73 6.29 -8.86 2.87
N PRO A 74 5.56 -8.61 3.98
CA PRO A 74 4.40 -7.75 4.00
C PRO A 74 4.71 -6.25 3.91
N ASN A 75 6.00 -5.88 3.92
CA ASN A 75 6.46 -4.48 3.99
C ASN A 75 7.03 -3.96 2.65
N LEU A 76 7.02 -4.77 1.61
CA LEU A 76 7.39 -4.29 0.28
C LEU A 76 6.39 -3.25 -0.22
N THR A 77 6.90 -2.29 -0.99
CA THR A 77 6.09 -1.20 -1.55
C THR A 77 5.99 -1.31 -3.05
N THR A 78 4.87 -0.91 -3.61
CA THR A 78 4.76 -0.66 -5.05
C THR A 78 5.70 0.47 -5.46
N GLU A 79 5.95 0.61 -6.78
CA GLU A 79 6.72 1.76 -7.27
C GLU A 79 6.10 3.09 -6.83
N TRP A 80 6.94 4.11 -6.66
CA TRP A 80 6.51 5.46 -6.28
C TRP A 80 5.42 6.05 -7.21
N ARG A 81 5.44 5.67 -8.49
CA ARG A 81 4.42 6.06 -9.50
C ARG A 81 3.04 5.47 -9.21
N MET A 82 3.01 4.33 -8.53
CA MET A 82 1.79 3.65 -8.12
C MET A 82 1.35 4.02 -6.70
N GLY A 83 2.07 4.94 -6.06
CA GLY A 83 1.74 5.44 -4.72
C GLY A 83 2.67 4.95 -3.62
N GLY A 84 3.62 4.05 -3.88
CA GLY A 84 4.51 3.49 -2.86
C GLY A 84 3.72 2.77 -1.76
N GLU A 85 2.70 2.02 -2.14
CA GLU A 85 1.77 1.39 -1.21
C GLU A 85 2.27 0.02 -0.76
N THR A 86 2.17 -0.25 0.54
CA THR A 86 2.34 -1.61 1.10
C THR A 86 1.04 -2.42 0.95
N PRO A 87 1.08 -3.76 1.07
CA PRO A 87 -0.13 -4.59 1.13
C PRO A 87 -1.12 -4.12 2.21
N LEU A 88 -0.62 -3.74 3.39
CA LEU A 88 -1.46 -3.22 4.47
C LEU A 88 -2.18 -1.92 4.10
N MET A 89 -1.52 -1.00 3.40
CA MET A 89 -2.16 0.23 2.92
C MET A 89 -3.31 -0.06 1.94
N ILE A 90 -3.11 -1.01 1.02
CA ILE A 90 -4.16 -1.44 0.10
C ILE A 90 -5.36 -2.01 0.87
N ALA A 91 -5.12 -2.83 1.90
CA ALA A 91 -6.19 -3.35 2.76
C ALA A 91 -6.93 -2.23 3.51
N CYS A 92 -6.21 -1.22 4.03
CA CYS A 92 -6.79 -0.07 4.72
C CYS A 92 -7.67 0.80 3.81
N VAL A 93 -7.25 1.03 2.56
CA VAL A 93 -8.02 1.83 1.59
C VAL A 93 -9.32 1.13 1.18
N ASN A 94 -9.30 -0.20 1.08
CA ASN A 94 -10.42 -1.01 0.58
C ASN A 94 -11.28 -1.63 1.69
N ASN A 95 -11.02 -1.32 2.96
CA ASN A 95 -11.73 -1.86 4.13
C ASN A 95 -11.68 -3.40 4.25
N PHE A 96 -10.54 -4.01 3.90
CA PHE A 96 -10.35 -5.46 4.02
C PHE A 96 -9.84 -5.83 5.43
N TYR A 97 -10.75 -5.85 6.41
CA TYR A 97 -10.42 -5.99 7.83
C TYR A 97 -9.64 -7.29 8.14
N GLU A 98 -10.11 -8.44 7.65
CA GLU A 98 -9.46 -9.72 7.94
C GLU A 98 -8.06 -9.81 7.33
N ILE A 99 -7.88 -9.24 6.14
CA ILE A 99 -6.57 -9.16 5.49
C ILE A 99 -5.66 -8.20 6.25
N ALA A 100 -6.16 -7.03 6.66
CA ALA A 100 -5.37 -6.08 7.46
C ALA A 100 -4.90 -6.69 8.77
N LYS A 101 -5.78 -7.42 9.46
CA LYS A 101 -5.46 -8.15 10.68
C LYS A 101 -4.37 -9.20 10.45
N LEU A 102 -4.54 -10.02 9.42
CA LEU A 102 -3.57 -11.06 9.05
C LEU A 102 -2.20 -10.47 8.73
N LEU A 103 -2.15 -9.42 7.91
CA LEU A 103 -0.90 -8.72 7.57
C LEU A 103 -0.18 -8.18 8.82
N LEU A 104 -0.93 -7.60 9.76
CA LEU A 104 -0.38 -7.12 11.04
C LEU A 104 0.15 -8.27 11.91
N ASP A 105 -0.52 -9.42 11.91
CA ASP A 105 -0.09 -10.62 12.63
C ASP A 105 1.23 -11.17 12.06
N PHE A 106 1.47 -10.98 10.76
CA PHE A 106 2.72 -11.34 10.07
C PHE A 106 3.75 -10.20 9.99
N GLY A 107 3.61 -9.17 10.81
CA GLY A 107 4.63 -8.13 10.97
C GLY A 107 4.60 -7.01 9.93
N ALA A 108 3.45 -6.75 9.32
CA ALA A 108 3.29 -5.53 8.51
C ALA A 108 3.46 -4.28 9.37
N ASP A 109 4.25 -3.32 8.87
CA ASP A 109 4.49 -2.03 9.54
C ASP A 109 3.34 -1.05 9.28
N PRO A 110 2.51 -0.75 10.30
CA PRO A 110 1.41 0.18 10.14
C PRO A 110 1.84 1.64 10.09
N THR A 111 3.12 1.93 10.38
CA THR A 111 3.68 3.30 10.41
C THR A 111 4.32 3.69 9.09
N ALA A 112 4.55 2.73 8.19
CA ALA A 112 5.05 2.98 6.85
C ALA A 112 4.19 4.05 6.15
N LYS A 113 4.85 4.91 5.37
CA LYS A 113 4.20 6.02 4.66
C LYS A 113 4.25 5.78 3.15
N ASN A 114 3.16 6.06 2.48
CA ASN A 114 3.14 6.06 1.02
C ASN A 114 3.82 7.32 0.45
N THR A 115 3.85 7.49 -0.87
CA THR A 115 4.49 8.65 -1.54
C THR A 115 3.83 10.01 -1.21
N GLN A 116 2.65 10.01 -0.62
CA GLN A 116 1.97 11.22 -0.12
C GLN A 116 2.25 11.46 1.37
N GLY A 117 3.10 10.63 1.99
CA GLY A 117 3.40 10.69 3.40
C GLY A 117 2.25 10.21 4.31
N LEU A 118 1.29 9.44 3.76
CA LEU A 118 0.11 8.95 4.49
C LEU A 118 0.40 7.57 5.10
N PRO A 119 0.35 7.42 6.44
CA PRO A 119 0.36 6.13 7.12
C PRO A 119 -0.99 5.40 7.02
N CYS A 120 -1.02 4.12 7.38
CA CYS A 120 -2.21 3.28 7.32
C CYS A 120 -3.42 3.87 8.07
N LEU A 121 -3.23 4.45 9.25
CA LEU A 121 -4.32 5.04 10.04
C LEU A 121 -4.99 6.22 9.31
N HIS A 122 -4.21 7.03 8.58
CA HIS A 122 -4.74 8.14 7.78
C HIS A 122 -5.56 7.63 6.59
N LEU A 123 -5.06 6.60 5.91
CA LEU A 123 -5.75 5.96 4.79
C LEU A 123 -7.08 5.33 5.23
N ALA A 124 -7.08 4.60 6.35
CA ALA A 124 -8.27 4.01 6.92
C ALA A 124 -9.30 5.08 7.33
N ALA A 125 -8.86 6.15 8.01
CA ALA A 125 -9.71 7.25 8.44
C ALA A 125 -10.29 8.05 7.25
N MET A 126 -9.49 8.24 6.20
CA MET A 126 -9.90 8.93 4.97
C MET A 126 -10.98 8.16 4.20
N ASN A 127 -11.02 6.83 4.32
CA ASN A 127 -11.97 5.95 3.65
C ASN A 127 -13.11 5.46 4.55
N GLY A 128 -13.20 5.93 5.79
CA GLY A 128 -14.30 5.58 6.69
C GLY A 128 -14.19 4.19 7.32
N CYS A 129 -13.02 3.56 7.30
CA CYS A 129 -12.80 2.19 7.77
C CYS A 129 -12.63 2.14 9.29
N LEU A 130 -13.74 2.30 10.03
CA LEU A 130 -13.73 2.40 11.50
C LEU A 130 -13.05 1.20 12.16
N GLU A 131 -13.43 -0.02 11.76
CA GLU A 131 -12.90 -1.25 12.37
C GLU A 131 -11.39 -1.38 12.16
N ILE A 132 -10.89 -0.99 10.99
CA ILE A 132 -9.44 -0.96 10.71
C ILE A 132 -8.75 0.13 11.52
N CYS A 133 -9.36 1.31 11.69
CA CYS A 133 -8.80 2.35 12.56
C CYS A 133 -8.65 1.85 14.01
N LEU A 134 -9.67 1.19 14.54
CA LEU A 134 -9.63 0.60 15.88
C LEU A 134 -8.59 -0.52 15.99
N LEU A 135 -8.47 -1.36 14.97
CA LEU A 135 -7.45 -2.41 14.89
C LEU A 135 -6.03 -1.80 14.92
N LEU A 136 -5.77 -0.79 14.11
CA LEU A 136 -4.47 -0.11 14.06
C LEU A 136 -4.09 0.55 15.39
N ILE A 137 -5.06 1.22 16.04
CA ILE A 137 -4.86 1.82 17.37
C ILE A 137 -4.57 0.73 18.41
N ALA A 138 -5.33 -0.37 18.40
CA ALA A 138 -5.10 -1.52 19.29
C ALA A 138 -3.73 -2.17 19.09
N ARG A 139 -3.14 -2.05 17.89
CA ARG A 139 -1.78 -2.50 17.56
C ARG A 139 -0.70 -1.46 17.87
N GLY A 140 -1.04 -0.37 18.55
CA GLY A 140 -0.10 0.63 19.04
C GLY A 140 0.23 1.75 18.05
N CYS A 141 -0.56 1.93 16.98
CA CYS A 141 -0.36 3.09 16.10
C CYS A 141 -0.61 4.39 16.86
N ASP A 142 0.33 5.32 16.75
CA ASP A 142 0.15 6.66 17.30
C ASP A 142 -0.96 7.41 16.56
N SER A 143 -2.08 7.64 17.25
CA SER A 143 -3.22 8.37 16.71
C SER A 143 -2.94 9.87 16.47
N ASN A 144 -1.85 10.40 17.03
CA ASN A 144 -1.39 11.78 16.80
C ASN A 144 -0.40 11.90 15.63
N MET A 145 -0.02 10.77 15.02
CA MET A 145 0.89 10.78 13.87
C MET A 145 0.42 11.75 12.80
N ARG A 146 1.37 12.45 12.18
CA ARG A 146 1.09 13.40 11.11
C ARG A 146 1.53 12.86 9.76
N ASP A 147 0.72 13.13 8.75
CA ASP A 147 1.03 12.84 7.35
C ASP A 147 2.06 13.82 6.77
N GLY A 148 2.36 13.69 5.48
CA GLY A 148 3.26 14.59 4.75
C GLY A 148 2.75 16.04 4.63
N PHE A 149 1.49 16.31 5.00
CA PHE A 149 0.87 17.64 5.00
C PHE A 149 0.67 18.18 6.42
N GLY A 150 1.12 17.45 7.45
CA GLY A 150 1.00 17.80 8.85
C GLY A 150 -0.35 17.52 9.47
N ASN A 151 -1.27 16.89 8.78
CA ASN A 151 -2.60 16.53 9.29
C ASN A 151 -2.54 15.21 10.05
N ASN A 152 -3.39 15.05 11.08
CA ASN A 152 -3.63 13.76 11.71
C ASN A 152 -4.80 13.02 11.02
N ALA A 153 -5.00 11.75 11.39
CA ALA A 153 -6.06 10.92 10.82
C ALA A 153 -7.47 11.52 11.00
N SER A 154 -7.70 12.22 12.12
CA SER A 154 -8.98 12.90 12.40
C SER A 154 -9.32 14.00 11.40
N TYR A 155 -8.31 14.71 10.89
CA TYR A 155 -8.53 15.72 9.86
C TYR A 155 -9.15 15.09 8.61
N TRP A 156 -8.65 13.94 8.16
CA TRP A 156 -9.15 13.25 6.99
C TRP A 156 -10.55 12.65 7.21
N ALA A 157 -10.79 12.04 8.37
CA ALA A 157 -12.13 11.56 8.74
C ALA A 157 -13.17 12.70 8.75
N LYS A 158 -12.84 13.84 9.36
CA LYS A 158 -13.71 15.02 9.40
C LYS A 158 -13.98 15.59 8.02
N ARG A 159 -12.92 15.72 7.20
CA ARG A 159 -13.01 16.26 5.84
C ARG A 159 -13.94 15.44 4.95
N ASN A 160 -13.96 14.12 5.13
CA ASN A 160 -14.75 13.19 4.33
C ASN A 160 -16.09 12.83 4.99
N GLY A 161 -16.42 13.41 6.16
CA GLY A 161 -17.72 13.24 6.82
C GLY A 161 -17.85 11.99 7.70
N TYR A 162 -16.77 11.27 7.97
CA TYR A 162 -16.76 10.05 8.80
C TYR A 162 -16.71 10.39 10.29
N THR A 163 -17.82 10.90 10.84
CA THR A 163 -17.92 11.41 12.21
C THR A 163 -17.77 10.34 13.29
N ASP A 164 -18.12 9.08 12.97
CA ASP A 164 -18.03 7.99 13.93
C ASP A 164 -16.58 7.65 14.32
N ILE A 165 -15.64 7.79 13.39
CA ILE A 165 -14.21 7.59 13.63
C ILE A 165 -13.66 8.66 14.59
N LEU A 166 -14.21 9.88 14.55
CA LEU A 166 -13.72 10.99 15.37
C LEU A 166 -13.88 10.75 16.88
N LYS A 167 -14.78 9.85 17.29
CA LYS A 167 -14.96 9.48 18.69
C LYS A 167 -13.75 8.75 19.28
N PHE A 168 -12.93 8.15 18.44
CA PHE A 168 -11.80 7.30 18.83
C PHE A 168 -10.43 7.92 18.49
N LEU A 169 -10.42 9.04 17.79
CA LEU A 169 -9.22 9.74 17.38
C LEU A 169 -9.08 11.08 18.14
N PRO A 170 -7.84 11.57 18.32
CA PRO A 170 -7.61 12.89 18.89
C PRO A 170 -8.25 13.98 18.03
N ALA A 171 -8.49 15.15 18.60
CA ALA A 171 -9.04 16.28 17.85
C ALA A 171 -8.25 16.56 16.56
N PRO A 172 -8.92 16.97 15.48
CA PRO A 172 -8.23 17.34 14.26
C PRO A 172 -7.23 18.46 14.53
N VAL A 173 -6.00 18.26 14.04
CA VAL A 173 -4.97 19.29 14.19
C VAL A 173 -5.27 20.39 13.17
N THR A 174 -5.47 21.60 13.66
CA THR A 174 -5.47 22.81 12.84
C THR A 174 -4.03 23.26 12.70
N LEU A 175 -3.49 23.18 11.50
CA LEU A 175 -2.12 23.65 11.24
C LEU A 175 -2.05 25.15 11.43
N THR A 176 -1.02 25.61 12.14
CA THR A 176 -0.65 27.04 12.14
C THR A 176 -0.12 27.41 10.74
N PRO A 177 -0.11 28.70 10.36
CA PRO A 177 0.51 29.15 9.13
C PRO A 177 1.98 28.74 8.99
N GLU A 178 2.69 28.61 10.11
CA GLU A 178 4.10 28.20 10.19
C GLU A 178 4.25 26.69 9.94
N ASP A 179 3.41 25.87 10.56
CA ASP A 179 3.35 24.43 10.28
C ASP A 179 3.07 24.16 8.79
N ASN A 180 2.14 24.93 8.21
CA ASN A 180 1.79 24.83 6.78
C ASN A 180 2.97 25.20 5.88
N LYS A 181 3.84 26.12 6.30
CA LYS A 181 5.05 26.48 5.56
C LYS A 181 6.05 25.33 5.61
N TYR A 182 6.33 24.80 6.82
CA TYR A 182 7.25 23.68 7.01
C TYR A 182 6.90 22.47 6.11
N TYR A 183 5.63 22.06 6.07
CA TYR A 183 5.20 20.94 5.25
C TYR A 183 5.23 21.25 3.76
N ARG A 184 4.95 22.48 3.34
CA ARG A 184 5.13 22.91 1.94
C ARG A 184 6.58 22.86 1.52
N ASP A 185 7.47 23.33 2.37
CA ASP A 185 8.91 23.35 2.09
C ASP A 185 9.45 21.92 1.95
N GLN A 186 8.99 20.97 2.79
CA GLN A 186 9.34 19.54 2.66
C GLN A 186 8.82 18.90 1.36
N VAL A 187 7.60 19.21 0.96
CA VAL A 187 7.04 18.73 -0.31
C VAL A 187 7.79 19.33 -1.50
N GLU A 188 8.18 20.59 -1.41
CA GLU A 188 8.96 21.28 -2.44
C GLU A 188 10.37 20.71 -2.54
N GLU A 189 11.01 20.42 -1.41
CA GLU A 189 12.32 19.77 -1.34
C GLU A 189 12.28 18.37 -1.93
N ALA A 190 11.29 17.54 -1.57
CA ALA A 190 11.06 16.24 -2.17
C ALA A 190 10.82 16.33 -3.69
N TYR A 191 10.09 17.38 -4.14
CA TYR A 191 9.86 17.63 -5.56
C TYR A 191 11.13 18.06 -6.31
N LEU A 192 12.07 18.71 -5.65
CA LEU A 192 13.37 19.09 -6.23
C LEU A 192 14.28 17.88 -6.49
N LEU A 193 14.15 16.82 -5.71
CA LEU A 193 14.88 15.57 -5.87
C LEU A 193 14.41 14.72 -7.08
N ILE A 194 13.22 15.03 -7.62
CA ILE A 194 12.67 14.35 -8.79
C ILE A 194 13.34 14.86 -10.06
N THR A 195 13.77 13.95 -10.91
CA THR A 195 14.46 14.32 -12.16
C THR A 195 13.55 15.13 -13.12
N PRO A 196 14.14 15.95 -14.02
CA PRO A 196 13.36 16.73 -14.99
C PRO A 196 12.45 15.87 -15.90
N GLU A 197 12.87 14.64 -16.19
CA GLU A 197 12.07 13.70 -17.00
C GLU A 197 10.85 13.17 -16.24
N GLU A 198 11.01 12.89 -14.96
CA GLU A 198 9.93 12.46 -14.08
C GLU A 198 8.91 13.57 -13.84
N LYS A 199 9.38 14.82 -13.63
CA LYS A 199 8.51 16.00 -13.56
C LYS A 199 7.66 16.16 -14.82
N LYS A 200 8.25 15.95 -16.00
CA LYS A 200 7.56 16.01 -17.29
C LYS A 200 6.47 14.94 -17.44
N LYS A 201 6.72 13.71 -16.91
CA LYS A 201 5.73 12.61 -16.89
C LYS A 201 4.58 12.90 -15.93
N MET A 202 4.84 13.47 -14.75
CA MET A 202 3.81 13.86 -13.77
C MET A 202 2.86 14.92 -14.32
N MET A 203 3.37 15.92 -15.06
CA MET A 203 2.53 16.97 -15.67
C MET A 203 1.64 16.44 -16.79
N LYS A 204 2.10 15.48 -17.61
CA LYS A 204 1.30 14.87 -18.67
C LYS A 204 0.13 14.03 -18.12
N GLY A 205 0.24 13.46 -16.92
CA GLY A 205 -0.84 12.70 -16.27
C GLY A 205 -2.01 13.57 -15.79
N LYS A 206 -1.75 14.81 -15.35
CA LYS A 206 -2.78 15.75 -14.86
C LYS A 206 -3.65 16.35 -15.97
N GLY A 207 -3.16 16.37 -17.21
CA GLY A 207 -3.88 16.97 -18.35
C GLY A 207 -5.08 16.17 -18.87
N LYS A 208 -5.17 14.86 -18.58
CA LYS A 208 -6.26 14.01 -19.10
C LYS A 208 -7.54 13.98 -18.25
N LYS A 209 -7.53 14.51 -17.02
CA LYS A 209 -8.74 14.53 -16.16
C LYS A 209 -9.65 15.75 -16.29
N LYS A 210 -9.31 16.76 -17.10
CA LYS A 210 -10.11 17.98 -17.27
C LYS A 210 -10.97 18.05 -18.56
N LYS A 211 -11.10 16.97 -19.33
CA LYS A 211 -11.97 16.92 -20.51
C LYS A 211 -13.02 15.81 -20.43
N LYS A 212 -13.83 15.80 -19.37
CA LYS A 212 -15.15 15.17 -19.35
C LYS A 212 -16.06 16.02 -18.46
N LYS A 213 -16.61 17.05 -19.04
CA LYS A 213 -17.89 17.67 -18.72
C LYS A 213 -18.67 17.75 -19.99
#